data_a1614613daf0f3220b407d6b22e9530a
#
_entry.id   a1614613daf0f3220b407d6b22e9530a
#
_cell.length_a   1.000
_cell.length_b   1.000
_cell.length_c   1.000
_cell.angle_alpha   90.00
_cell.angle_beta   90.00
_cell.angle_gamma   90.00
#
_symmetry.space_group_name_H-M   'P 1'
#
loop_
_entity.id
_entity.type
_entity.pdbx_description
1 polymer ?
#
loop_
_entity_poly.entity_id
_entity_poly.type
_entity_poly.pdbx_seq_one_letter_code
_entity_poly.pdbx_strand_id
1 'polypeptide(L)'
;MKIVKEFSRFAEEYTKHNIIQEDVAKRLTLMLNSNRYSKILDLGCGSGAVYNNLKSSGIKVNHFVALDFSEEMLKLHPTAYNIEKKCLDFNKKESFLKYKPNEFDLLISASALQWSDDLPLVLEQISLLAKSYYFAFFTSNTFKTLHQTAKVNSPIYSKEYIIKSLNGFYNYSFESIEYRLDFSSVHEMLRYIKRSGVSGGEGQLSYKSIKQLMREYPLDYLEFEVLFVKAKKR
;
A
#
# COMPACT_ATOMS: atom_id res chain seq x y z
N MET A 1 5.02 -16.95 2.53
CA MET A 1 4.01 -15.88 2.51
C MET A 1 3.48 -15.60 3.92
N LYS A 2 4.28 -14.93 4.76
CA LYS A 2 3.92 -14.58 6.13
C LYS A 2 2.99 -13.34 6.17
N ILE A 3 3.20 -12.39 5.27
CA ILE A 3 2.44 -11.13 5.15
C ILE A 3 0.94 -11.39 4.91
N VAL A 4 0.61 -12.37 4.07
CA VAL A 4 -0.79 -12.78 3.79
C VAL A 4 -1.55 -13.14 5.07
N LYS A 5 -0.92 -13.93 5.97
CA LYS A 5 -1.56 -14.36 7.22
C LYS A 5 -1.80 -13.22 8.20
N GLU A 6 -0.92 -12.21 8.21
CA GLU A 6 -1.04 -11.05 9.09
C GLU A 6 -2.21 -10.16 8.67
N PHE A 7 -2.31 -9.78 7.38
CA PHE A 7 -3.42 -8.98 6.88
C PHE A 7 -4.76 -9.68 7.04
N SER A 8 -4.83 -10.99 6.81
CA SER A 8 -6.06 -11.77 7.01
C SER A 8 -6.46 -11.87 8.49
N ARG A 9 -5.48 -12.04 9.40
CA ARG A 9 -5.72 -12.21 10.84
C ARG A 9 -6.23 -10.96 11.52
N PHE A 10 -5.80 -9.78 11.06
CA PHE A 10 -6.13 -8.49 11.69
C PHE A 10 -7.09 -7.64 10.85
N ALA A 11 -7.75 -8.21 9.83
CA ALA A 11 -8.59 -7.45 8.90
C ALA A 11 -9.65 -6.58 9.62
N GLU A 12 -10.33 -7.08 10.65
CA GLU A 12 -11.33 -6.32 11.41
C GLU A 12 -10.71 -5.21 12.29
N GLU A 13 -9.52 -5.44 12.85
CA GLU A 13 -8.78 -4.44 13.63
C GLU A 13 -8.04 -3.44 12.74
N TYR A 14 -7.68 -3.85 11.53
CA TYR A 14 -6.98 -3.04 10.53
C TYR A 14 -7.74 -1.74 10.23
N THR A 15 -9.05 -1.80 10.06
CA THR A 15 -9.89 -0.62 9.79
C THR A 15 -9.87 0.43 10.92
N LYS A 16 -9.49 0.05 12.13
CA LYS A 16 -9.37 0.95 13.29
C LYS A 16 -7.97 1.55 13.45
N HIS A 17 -6.98 0.97 12.79
CA HIS A 17 -5.57 1.32 12.96
C HIS A 17 -4.84 1.74 11.67
N ASN A 18 -5.57 1.89 10.56
CA ASN A 18 -5.02 2.26 9.24
C ASN A 18 -5.07 3.76 8.96
N ILE A 19 -4.96 4.60 10.00
CA ILE A 19 -5.11 6.07 9.89
C ILE A 19 -4.22 6.65 8.79
N ILE A 20 -2.93 6.29 8.78
CA ILE A 20 -1.99 6.79 7.77
C ILE A 20 -2.30 6.22 6.38
N GLN A 21 -2.70 4.95 6.28
CA GLN A 21 -3.06 4.33 5.00
C GLN A 21 -4.32 4.98 4.38
N GLU A 22 -5.30 5.38 5.22
CA GLU A 22 -6.49 6.12 4.76
C GLU A 22 -6.10 7.50 4.22
N ASP A 23 -5.23 8.24 4.92
CA ASP A 23 -4.72 9.53 4.45
C ASP A 23 -3.92 9.39 3.15
N VAL A 24 -3.11 8.33 3.03
CA VAL A 24 -2.36 8.01 1.82
C VAL A 24 -3.30 7.73 0.65
N ALA A 25 -4.34 6.89 0.85
CA ALA A 25 -5.33 6.60 -0.20
C ALA A 25 -6.11 7.85 -0.60
N LYS A 26 -6.49 8.70 0.36
CA LYS A 26 -7.16 9.99 0.12
C LYS A 26 -6.28 10.91 -0.71
N ARG A 27 -5.01 11.12 -0.30
CA ARG A 27 -4.07 11.97 -1.05
C ARG A 27 -3.85 11.45 -2.47
N LEU A 28 -3.62 10.15 -2.63
CA LEU A 28 -3.43 9.52 -3.94
C LEU A 28 -4.65 9.77 -4.85
N THR A 29 -5.86 9.67 -4.31
CA THR A 29 -7.10 9.95 -5.03
C THR A 29 -7.22 11.43 -5.44
N LEU A 30 -6.79 12.37 -4.57
CA LEU A 30 -6.80 13.80 -4.88
C LEU A 30 -5.80 14.21 -5.98
N MET A 31 -4.79 13.38 -6.27
CA MET A 31 -3.84 13.61 -7.37
C MET A 31 -4.42 13.29 -8.75
N LEU A 32 -5.57 12.63 -8.82
CA LEU A 32 -6.18 12.21 -10.08
C LEU A 32 -6.62 13.41 -10.92
N ASN A 33 -6.39 13.31 -12.24
CA ASN A 33 -6.64 14.42 -13.17
C ASN A 33 -8.03 14.39 -13.82
N SER A 34 -8.83 13.37 -13.57
CA SER A 34 -10.15 13.21 -14.18
C SER A 34 -11.19 12.92 -13.10
N ASN A 35 -12.39 13.40 -13.33
CA ASN A 35 -13.56 13.09 -12.49
C ASN A 35 -14.40 11.93 -13.04
N ARG A 36 -13.94 11.26 -14.13
CA ARG A 36 -14.62 10.12 -14.75
C ARG A 36 -13.62 9.13 -15.35
N TYR A 37 -13.83 7.85 -15.07
CA TYR A 37 -13.08 6.72 -15.60
C TYR A 37 -14.04 5.63 -16.07
N SER A 38 -13.77 5.02 -17.25
CA SER A 38 -14.55 3.86 -17.71
C SER A 38 -14.17 2.63 -16.92
N LYS A 39 -12.87 2.36 -16.72
CA LYS A 39 -12.41 1.17 -16.00
C LYS A 39 -11.19 1.48 -15.17
N ILE A 40 -11.24 1.13 -13.87
CA ILE A 40 -10.14 1.26 -12.91
C ILE A 40 -9.73 -0.13 -12.42
N LEU A 41 -8.43 -0.36 -12.27
CA LEU A 41 -7.86 -1.47 -11.50
C LEU A 41 -7.22 -0.92 -10.22
N ASP A 42 -7.73 -1.34 -9.06
CA ASP A 42 -7.13 -1.08 -7.75
C ASP A 42 -6.34 -2.31 -7.31
N LEU A 43 -5.02 -2.18 -7.23
CA LEU A 43 -4.09 -3.27 -6.99
C LEU A 43 -3.65 -3.29 -5.52
N GLY A 44 -4.06 -4.32 -4.78
CA GLY A 44 -3.95 -4.38 -3.34
C GLY A 44 -5.00 -3.48 -2.67
N CYS A 45 -6.27 -3.64 -3.10
CA CYS A 45 -7.37 -2.75 -2.74
C CYS A 45 -7.75 -2.76 -1.25
N GLY A 46 -7.33 -3.80 -0.51
CA GLY A 46 -7.65 -3.95 0.90
C GLY A 46 -9.15 -3.86 1.19
N SER A 47 -9.51 -3.14 2.25
CA SER A 47 -10.90 -2.87 2.65
C SER A 47 -11.60 -1.77 1.82
N GLY A 48 -10.96 -1.25 0.75
CA GLY A 48 -11.58 -0.34 -0.20
C GLY A 48 -11.38 1.15 0.07
N ALA A 49 -10.28 1.55 0.73
CA ALA A 49 -9.98 2.95 1.01
C ALA A 49 -9.97 3.81 -0.27
N VAL A 50 -9.33 3.33 -1.36
CA VAL A 50 -9.32 4.02 -2.66
C VAL A 50 -10.74 4.19 -3.20
N TYR A 51 -11.55 3.13 -3.27
CA TYR A 51 -12.91 3.21 -3.76
C TYR A 51 -13.77 4.20 -2.97
N ASN A 52 -13.69 4.18 -1.63
CA ASN A 52 -14.42 5.08 -0.76
C ASN A 52 -14.02 6.55 -1.00
N ASN A 53 -12.73 6.82 -1.19
CA ASN A 53 -12.24 8.16 -1.50
C ASN A 53 -12.64 8.64 -2.90
N LEU A 54 -12.64 7.76 -3.92
CA LEU A 54 -13.16 8.09 -5.25
C LEU A 54 -14.64 8.50 -5.17
N LYS A 55 -15.45 7.71 -4.46
CA LYS A 55 -16.88 7.97 -4.25
C LYS A 55 -17.11 9.29 -3.51
N SER A 56 -16.40 9.53 -2.42
CA SER A 56 -16.53 10.76 -1.61
C SER A 56 -16.13 12.02 -2.39
N SER A 57 -15.15 11.87 -3.31
CA SER A 57 -14.68 12.97 -4.19
C SER A 57 -15.58 13.17 -5.42
N GLY A 58 -16.67 12.41 -5.56
CA GLY A 58 -17.59 12.53 -6.70
C GLY A 58 -17.02 11.99 -8.02
N ILE A 59 -15.93 11.23 -7.99
CA ILE A 59 -15.31 10.64 -9.17
C ILE A 59 -16.19 9.48 -9.66
N LYS A 60 -16.62 9.55 -10.91
CA LYS A 60 -17.49 8.55 -11.54
C LYS A 60 -16.66 7.43 -12.15
N VAL A 61 -16.98 6.18 -11.79
CA VAL A 61 -16.31 4.98 -12.29
C VAL A 61 -17.37 4.01 -12.79
N ASN A 62 -17.30 3.63 -14.08
CA ASN A 62 -18.29 2.71 -14.64
C ASN A 62 -18.00 1.26 -14.24
N HIS A 63 -16.71 0.86 -14.19
CA HIS A 63 -16.29 -0.48 -13.77
C HIS A 63 -15.02 -0.37 -12.91
N PHE A 64 -15.09 -0.88 -11.69
CA PHE A 64 -14.00 -0.89 -10.72
C PHE A 64 -13.59 -2.32 -10.42
N VAL A 65 -12.35 -2.70 -10.74
CA VAL A 65 -11.79 -4.01 -10.42
C VAL A 65 -10.96 -3.86 -9.16
N ALA A 66 -11.42 -4.46 -8.08
CA ALA A 66 -10.77 -4.51 -6.78
C ALA A 66 -9.98 -5.81 -6.67
N LEU A 67 -8.65 -5.74 -6.72
CA LEU A 67 -7.77 -6.90 -6.64
C LEU A 67 -7.01 -6.90 -5.31
N ASP A 68 -7.14 -7.98 -4.55
CA ASP A 68 -6.36 -8.23 -3.33
C ASP A 68 -6.10 -9.73 -3.19
N PHE A 69 -5.04 -10.11 -2.47
CA PHE A 69 -4.74 -11.51 -2.19
C PHE A 69 -5.52 -12.05 -0.98
N SER A 70 -6.07 -11.18 -0.12
CA SER A 70 -6.80 -11.53 1.09
C SER A 70 -8.31 -11.52 0.84
N GLU A 71 -8.94 -12.70 0.93
CA GLU A 71 -10.40 -12.81 0.88
C GLU A 71 -11.08 -12.06 2.02
N GLU A 72 -10.44 -12.01 3.20
CA GLU A 72 -10.95 -11.32 4.38
C GLU A 72 -11.01 -9.81 4.12
N MET A 73 -9.99 -9.24 3.49
CA MET A 73 -10.00 -7.82 3.11
C MET A 73 -11.06 -7.55 2.04
N LEU A 74 -11.21 -8.43 1.06
CA LEU A 74 -12.24 -8.30 0.04
C LEU A 74 -13.68 -8.43 0.60
N LYS A 75 -13.89 -9.15 1.69
CA LYS A 75 -15.19 -9.18 2.39
C LYS A 75 -15.54 -7.83 3.01
N LEU A 76 -14.54 -7.10 3.52
CA LEU A 76 -14.71 -5.74 4.08
C LEU A 76 -14.83 -4.67 2.99
N HIS A 77 -14.31 -4.93 1.79
CA HIS A 77 -14.40 -3.99 0.66
C HIS A 77 -15.85 -3.74 0.27
N PRO A 78 -16.25 -2.48 -0.02
CA PRO A 78 -17.61 -2.15 -0.46
C PRO A 78 -18.11 -3.05 -1.58
N THR A 79 -19.42 -3.26 -1.62
CA THR A 79 -20.09 -3.99 -2.70
C THR A 79 -21.03 -3.02 -3.42
N ALA A 80 -20.90 -2.91 -4.75
CA ALA A 80 -21.75 -2.13 -5.61
C ALA A 80 -21.83 -2.79 -7.00
N TYR A 81 -22.84 -2.40 -7.79
CA TYR A 81 -23.07 -2.98 -9.13
C TYR A 81 -21.88 -2.82 -10.09
N ASN A 82 -21.02 -1.80 -9.87
CA ASN A 82 -19.86 -1.50 -10.70
C ASN A 82 -18.55 -2.04 -10.13
N ILE A 83 -18.55 -2.80 -9.03
CA ILE A 83 -17.36 -3.38 -8.41
C ILE A 83 -17.24 -4.86 -8.75
N GLU A 84 -16.09 -5.24 -9.30
CA GLU A 84 -15.67 -6.62 -9.48
C GLU A 84 -14.52 -6.94 -8.52
N LYS A 85 -14.74 -7.81 -7.53
CA LYS A 85 -13.72 -8.23 -6.56
C LYS A 85 -12.96 -9.46 -7.08
N LYS A 86 -11.63 -9.44 -6.99
CA LYS A 86 -10.75 -10.53 -7.43
C LYS A 86 -9.75 -10.89 -6.34
N CYS A 87 -9.84 -12.12 -5.83
CA CYS A 87 -8.84 -12.67 -4.92
C CYS A 87 -7.67 -13.20 -5.74
N LEU A 88 -6.62 -12.39 -5.93
CA LEU A 88 -5.45 -12.70 -6.74
C LEU A 88 -4.20 -12.10 -6.11
N ASP A 89 -3.08 -12.80 -6.28
CA ASP A 89 -1.76 -12.35 -5.82
C ASP A 89 -1.03 -11.62 -6.97
N PHE A 90 -0.72 -10.36 -6.80
CA PHE A 90 -0.03 -9.56 -7.82
C PHE A 90 1.43 -9.98 -8.05
N ASN A 91 2.02 -10.81 -7.17
CA ASN A 91 3.33 -11.40 -7.40
C ASN A 91 3.29 -12.52 -8.45
N LYS A 92 2.10 -12.97 -8.83
CA LYS A 92 1.92 -14.05 -9.80
C LYS A 92 1.56 -13.48 -11.17
N LYS A 93 2.36 -13.81 -12.19
CA LYS A 93 2.13 -13.40 -13.58
C LYS A 93 0.74 -13.77 -14.08
N GLU A 94 0.25 -14.94 -13.66
CA GLU A 94 -1.06 -15.48 -14.04
C GLU A 94 -2.22 -14.56 -13.64
N SER A 95 -2.05 -13.75 -12.60
CA SER A 95 -3.05 -12.78 -12.13
C SER A 95 -3.41 -11.74 -13.19
N PHE A 96 -2.53 -11.49 -14.15
CA PHE A 96 -2.70 -10.46 -15.18
C PHE A 96 -2.95 -10.99 -16.60
N LEU A 97 -2.76 -12.29 -16.87
CA LEU A 97 -2.82 -12.87 -18.22
C LEU A 97 -4.17 -12.65 -18.95
N LYS A 98 -5.24 -12.51 -18.18
CA LYS A 98 -6.59 -12.29 -18.77
C LYS A 98 -6.85 -10.86 -19.23
N TYR A 99 -6.04 -9.90 -18.80
CA TYR A 99 -6.24 -8.50 -19.13
C TYR A 99 -5.51 -8.12 -20.42
N LYS A 100 -6.16 -7.30 -21.23
CA LYS A 100 -5.59 -6.79 -22.49
C LYS A 100 -4.73 -5.55 -22.22
N PRO A 101 -3.76 -5.25 -23.10
CA PRO A 101 -3.06 -3.99 -23.05
C PRO A 101 -4.01 -2.79 -23.08
N ASN A 102 -3.75 -1.80 -22.19
CA ASN A 102 -4.56 -0.58 -22.03
C ASN A 102 -6.05 -0.82 -21.72
N GLU A 103 -6.37 -1.96 -21.11
CA GLU A 103 -7.76 -2.30 -20.74
C GLU A 103 -8.34 -1.34 -19.70
N PHE A 104 -7.48 -0.77 -18.86
CA PHE A 104 -7.86 0.16 -17.80
C PHE A 104 -7.50 1.60 -18.19
N ASP A 105 -8.37 2.55 -17.84
CA ASP A 105 -8.01 3.97 -17.93
C ASP A 105 -7.02 4.36 -16.86
N LEU A 106 -7.13 3.71 -15.69
CA LEU A 106 -6.32 3.94 -14.51
C LEU A 106 -6.00 2.61 -13.82
N LEU A 107 -4.72 2.42 -13.49
CA LEU A 107 -4.27 1.49 -12.47
C LEU A 107 -3.79 2.29 -11.26
N ILE A 108 -4.37 2.00 -10.10
CA ILE A 108 -4.06 2.66 -8.83
C ILE A 108 -3.63 1.62 -7.80
N SER A 109 -2.66 1.95 -6.96
CA SER A 109 -2.25 1.10 -5.84
C SER A 109 -1.81 1.96 -4.67
N ALA A 110 -2.53 1.86 -3.55
CA ALA A 110 -2.24 2.58 -2.34
C ALA A 110 -1.67 1.62 -1.28
N SER A 111 -0.40 1.80 -0.91
CA SER A 111 0.24 1.09 0.21
C SER A 111 0.31 -0.45 0.07
N ALA A 112 0.42 -0.97 -1.17
CA ALA A 112 0.48 -2.40 -1.41
C ALA A 112 1.78 -2.87 -2.08
N LEU A 113 2.24 -2.17 -3.12
CA LEU A 113 3.35 -2.63 -3.97
C LEU A 113 4.71 -2.70 -3.26
N GLN A 114 4.92 -2.03 -2.13
CA GLN A 114 6.12 -2.19 -1.31
C GLN A 114 6.28 -3.60 -0.73
N TRP A 115 5.23 -4.42 -0.78
CA TRP A 115 5.21 -5.81 -0.33
C TRP A 115 5.41 -6.82 -1.46
N SER A 116 5.73 -6.36 -2.67
CA SER A 116 6.03 -7.27 -3.77
C SER A 116 7.31 -8.07 -3.49
N ASP A 117 7.34 -9.33 -3.95
CA ASP A 117 8.52 -10.19 -3.85
C ASP A 117 9.61 -9.71 -4.82
N ASP A 118 9.21 -9.22 -6.01
CA ASP A 118 10.07 -8.62 -7.05
C ASP A 118 9.35 -7.42 -7.65
N LEU A 119 9.67 -6.23 -7.16
CA LEU A 119 9.03 -4.99 -7.61
C LEU A 119 9.22 -4.70 -9.09
N PRO A 120 10.45 -4.79 -9.68
CA PRO A 120 10.64 -4.64 -11.11
C PRO A 120 9.76 -5.55 -11.95
N LEU A 121 9.65 -6.83 -11.60
CA LEU A 121 8.84 -7.81 -12.33
C LEU A 121 7.35 -7.45 -12.27
N VAL A 122 6.85 -7.09 -11.09
CA VAL A 122 5.45 -6.66 -10.94
C VAL A 122 5.18 -5.40 -11.75
N LEU A 123 6.06 -4.40 -11.68
CA LEU A 123 5.93 -3.14 -12.42
C LEU A 123 5.95 -3.38 -13.94
N GLU A 124 6.80 -4.28 -14.44
CA GLU A 124 6.82 -4.70 -15.85
C GLU A 124 5.45 -5.27 -16.27
N GLN A 125 4.94 -6.25 -15.52
CA GLN A 125 3.69 -6.94 -15.83
C GLN A 125 2.50 -5.98 -15.89
N ILE A 126 2.41 -5.05 -14.94
CA ILE A 126 1.29 -4.10 -14.88
C ILE A 126 1.45 -2.92 -15.84
N SER A 127 2.67 -2.65 -16.35
CA SER A 127 2.96 -1.48 -17.20
C SER A 127 2.18 -1.46 -18.51
N LEU A 128 1.66 -2.61 -18.95
CA LEU A 128 0.86 -2.76 -20.17
C LEU A 128 -0.65 -2.58 -19.93
N LEU A 129 -1.12 -2.62 -18.70
CA LEU A 129 -2.53 -2.83 -18.39
C LEU A 129 -3.36 -1.54 -18.46
N ALA A 130 -2.75 -0.38 -18.22
CA ALA A 130 -3.49 0.87 -18.10
C ALA A 130 -2.87 2.03 -18.91
N LYS A 131 -3.67 3.08 -19.11
CA LYS A 131 -3.23 4.33 -19.75
C LYS A 131 -2.52 5.27 -18.79
N SER A 132 -2.86 5.19 -17.50
CA SER A 132 -2.28 5.99 -16.42
C SER A 132 -2.13 5.18 -15.14
N TYR A 133 -1.14 5.55 -14.34
CA TYR A 133 -0.74 4.83 -13.12
C TYR A 133 -0.56 5.82 -11.98
N TYR A 134 -1.12 5.47 -10.82
CA TYR A 134 -0.93 6.21 -9.59
C TYR A 134 -0.56 5.24 -8.46
N PHE A 135 0.61 5.45 -7.87
CA PHE A 135 1.13 4.58 -6.84
C PHE A 135 1.45 5.38 -5.58
N ALA A 136 1.21 4.78 -4.43
CA ALA A 136 1.76 5.24 -3.16
C ALA A 136 2.49 4.08 -2.49
N PHE A 137 3.79 4.28 -2.22
CA PHE A 137 4.66 3.31 -1.58
C PHE A 137 5.09 3.84 -0.21
N PHE A 138 4.95 3.04 0.83
CA PHE A 138 5.78 3.25 2.01
C PHE A 138 7.22 2.87 1.67
N THR A 139 8.19 3.66 2.14
CA THR A 139 9.61 3.41 1.92
C THR A 139 10.28 2.85 3.17
N SER A 140 11.51 2.36 3.04
CA SER A 140 12.31 1.86 4.17
C SER A 140 12.59 2.89 5.27
N ASN A 141 12.32 4.18 5.02
CA ASN A 141 12.36 5.23 6.04
C ASN A 141 11.10 5.24 6.94
N THR A 142 10.06 4.48 6.60
CA THR A 142 8.94 4.23 7.51
C THR A 142 9.46 3.47 8.72
N PHE A 143 9.17 4.00 9.93
CA PHE A 143 9.68 3.48 11.21
C PHE A 143 11.22 3.49 11.31
N LYS A 144 11.89 4.45 10.68
CA LYS A 144 13.35 4.54 10.64
C LYS A 144 13.97 4.49 12.03
N THR A 145 13.52 5.34 12.95
CA THR A 145 14.03 5.40 14.32
C THR A 145 13.78 4.10 15.09
N LEU A 146 12.62 3.46 14.87
CA LEU A 146 12.31 2.15 15.46
C LEU A 146 13.28 1.08 14.95
N HIS A 147 13.50 0.99 13.64
CA HIS A 147 14.41 0.02 13.05
C HIS A 147 15.84 0.22 13.55
N GLN A 148 16.31 1.47 13.64
CA GLN A 148 17.62 1.81 14.17
C GLN A 148 17.76 1.41 15.65
N THR A 149 16.79 1.76 16.50
CA THR A 149 16.80 1.43 17.93
C THR A 149 16.74 -0.08 18.16
N ALA A 150 15.93 -0.78 17.38
CA ALA A 150 15.80 -2.24 17.47
C ALA A 150 16.97 -3.01 16.81
N LYS A 151 17.83 -2.32 16.05
CA LYS A 151 18.93 -2.89 15.25
C LYS A 151 18.45 -3.94 14.25
N VAL A 152 17.36 -3.64 13.56
CA VAL A 152 16.78 -4.47 12.49
C VAL A 152 16.67 -3.68 11.21
N ASN A 153 16.65 -4.38 10.07
CA ASN A 153 16.44 -3.75 8.77
C ASN A 153 14.96 -3.53 8.50
N SER A 154 14.63 -2.51 7.70
CA SER A 154 13.28 -2.35 7.16
C SER A 154 12.94 -3.51 6.22
N PRO A 155 11.70 -4.08 6.28
CA PRO A 155 11.29 -5.16 5.40
C PRO A 155 10.85 -4.70 4.01
N ILE A 156 10.73 -3.39 3.80
CA ILE A 156 10.22 -2.80 2.56
C ILE A 156 11.32 -2.05 1.82
N TYR A 157 11.08 -1.76 0.54
CA TYR A 157 12.05 -1.17 -0.37
C TYR A 157 12.44 0.26 0.00
N SER A 158 13.70 0.63 -0.31
CA SER A 158 14.12 2.03 -0.21
C SER A 158 13.52 2.86 -1.36
N LYS A 159 13.42 4.16 -1.13
CA LYS A 159 12.98 5.13 -2.13
C LYS A 159 13.80 5.04 -3.42
N GLU A 160 15.12 4.91 -3.30
CA GLU A 160 16.04 4.81 -4.42
C GLU A 160 15.79 3.53 -5.25
N TYR A 161 15.51 2.41 -4.55
CA TYR A 161 15.19 1.16 -5.23
C TYR A 161 13.85 1.24 -5.98
N ILE A 162 12.82 1.84 -5.37
CA ILE A 162 11.51 2.06 -6.02
C ILE A 162 11.68 2.93 -7.27
N ILE A 163 12.39 4.06 -7.16
CA ILE A 163 12.66 4.96 -8.27
C ILE A 163 13.42 4.26 -9.40
N LYS A 164 14.47 3.48 -9.07
CA LYS A 164 15.21 2.69 -10.04
C LYS A 164 14.32 1.68 -10.75
N SER A 165 13.42 1.02 -10.03
CA SER A 165 12.47 0.03 -10.58
C SER A 165 11.48 0.66 -11.55
N LEU A 166 11.02 1.88 -11.28
CA LEU A 166 10.11 2.62 -12.17
C LEU A 166 10.76 3.07 -13.47
N ASN A 167 12.06 3.41 -13.46
CA ASN A 167 12.79 3.93 -14.62
C ASN A 167 12.75 3.01 -15.84
N GLY A 168 12.63 1.71 -15.65
CA GLY A 168 12.59 0.72 -16.73
C GLY A 168 11.30 0.78 -17.57
N PHE A 169 10.18 1.22 -17.00
CA PHE A 169 8.85 0.98 -17.56
C PHE A 169 8.00 2.24 -17.70
N TYR A 170 8.30 3.31 -16.94
CA TYR A 170 7.43 4.47 -16.82
C TYR A 170 8.15 5.79 -17.07
N ASN A 171 7.40 6.74 -17.65
CA ASN A 171 7.64 8.17 -17.53
C ASN A 171 6.81 8.65 -16.34
N TYR A 172 7.42 9.23 -15.32
CA TYR A 172 6.75 9.53 -14.07
C TYR A 172 7.21 10.84 -13.44
N SER A 173 6.39 11.36 -12.55
CA SER A 173 6.73 12.35 -11.53
C SER A 173 6.43 11.77 -10.17
N PHE A 174 7.13 12.25 -9.13
CA PHE A 174 6.90 11.80 -7.78
C PHE A 174 7.04 12.93 -6.77
N GLU A 175 6.43 12.74 -5.61
CA GLU A 175 6.66 13.52 -4.39
C GLU A 175 6.87 12.57 -3.21
N SER A 176 7.67 12.97 -2.23
CA SER A 176 7.90 12.22 -0.99
C SER A 176 7.32 13.01 0.16
N ILE A 177 6.49 12.37 0.98
CA ILE A 177 5.81 13.00 2.10
C ILE A 177 6.07 12.20 3.36
N GLU A 178 6.40 12.93 4.41
CA GLU A 178 6.55 12.38 5.75
C GLU A 178 5.25 12.55 6.54
N TYR A 179 4.85 11.49 7.23
CA TYR A 179 3.74 11.49 8.18
C TYR A 179 4.27 11.16 9.56
N ARG A 180 3.57 11.66 10.55
CA ARG A 180 3.84 11.40 11.96
C ARG A 180 2.56 10.92 12.64
N LEU A 181 2.68 9.91 13.48
CA LEU A 181 1.60 9.43 14.34
C LEU A 181 2.09 9.41 15.78
N ASP A 182 1.49 10.24 16.63
CA ASP A 182 1.86 10.42 18.03
C ASP A 182 1.23 9.34 18.91
N PHE A 183 1.93 8.97 20.01
CA PHE A 183 1.48 7.98 20.97
C PHE A 183 1.74 8.46 22.41
N SER A 184 0.88 8.07 23.34
CA SER A 184 1.05 8.37 24.76
C SER A 184 2.18 7.57 25.42
N SER A 185 2.61 6.48 24.79
CA SER A 185 3.68 5.61 25.30
C SER A 185 4.24 4.70 24.21
N VAL A 186 5.50 4.24 24.41
CA VAL A 186 6.13 3.22 23.55
C VAL A 186 5.31 1.92 23.52
N HIS A 187 4.65 1.58 24.63
CA HIS A 187 3.80 0.39 24.71
C HIS A 187 2.59 0.48 23.77
N GLU A 188 1.92 1.64 23.74
CA GLU A 188 0.81 1.90 22.82
C GLU A 188 1.27 1.88 21.37
N MET A 189 2.41 2.50 21.08
CA MET A 189 3.06 2.49 19.76
C MET A 189 3.35 1.06 19.28
N LEU A 190 3.94 0.21 20.11
CA LEU A 190 4.22 -1.20 19.75
C LEU A 190 2.94 -2.01 19.54
N ARG A 191 1.88 -1.71 20.28
CA ARG A 191 0.56 -2.31 20.08
C ARG A 191 -0.05 -1.90 18.74
N TYR A 192 0.07 -0.62 18.38
CA TYR A 192 -0.34 -0.12 17.06
C TYR A 192 0.38 -0.84 15.92
N ILE A 193 1.72 -0.93 15.97
CA ILE A 193 2.53 -1.61 14.95
C ILE A 193 2.06 -3.05 14.74
N LYS A 194 1.79 -3.77 15.85
CA LYS A 194 1.31 -5.15 15.78
C LYS A 194 -0.07 -5.28 15.13
N ARG A 195 -0.97 -4.31 15.34
CA ARG A 195 -2.36 -4.34 14.86
C ARG A 195 -2.56 -3.75 13.46
N SER A 196 -1.68 -2.82 13.07
CA SER A 196 -1.77 -2.15 11.76
C SER A 196 -1.24 -2.99 10.60
N GLY A 197 -0.66 -4.18 10.84
CA GLY A 197 -0.05 -5.02 9.81
C GLY A 197 1.20 -4.42 9.13
N VAL A 198 1.62 -3.22 9.52
CA VAL A 198 2.75 -2.49 8.89
C VAL A 198 4.11 -3.09 9.28
N SER A 199 4.14 -4.01 10.24
CA SER A 199 5.38 -4.64 10.72
C SER A 199 5.98 -5.68 9.77
N GLY A 200 5.29 -6.05 8.69
CA GLY A 200 5.79 -7.03 7.71
C GLY A 200 5.83 -8.48 8.19
N GLY A 201 5.18 -8.81 9.31
CA GLY A 201 5.03 -10.18 9.79
C GLY A 201 5.62 -10.49 11.16
N GLU A 202 5.16 -11.60 11.74
CA GLU A 202 5.67 -12.12 13.04
C GLU A 202 7.17 -12.43 12.97
N GLY A 203 7.95 -11.89 13.91
CA GLY A 203 9.35 -12.26 14.13
C GLY A 203 10.41 -11.21 13.79
N GLN A 204 10.04 -10.04 13.27
CA GLN A 204 11.03 -8.96 13.06
C GLN A 204 11.56 -8.39 14.39
N LEU A 205 10.72 -8.26 15.41
CA LEU A 205 11.12 -7.79 16.73
C LEU A 205 11.22 -8.96 17.70
N SER A 206 12.44 -9.34 18.05
CA SER A 206 12.69 -10.29 19.12
C SER A 206 12.25 -9.72 20.48
N TYR A 207 12.03 -10.58 21.48
CA TYR A 207 11.77 -10.14 22.85
C TYR A 207 12.84 -9.16 23.38
N LYS A 208 14.11 -9.39 22.99
CA LYS A 208 15.24 -8.50 23.32
C LYS A 208 15.07 -7.13 22.66
N SER A 209 14.70 -7.11 21.38
CA SER A 209 14.45 -5.85 20.64
C SER A 209 13.27 -5.08 21.22
N ILE A 210 12.19 -5.77 21.60
CA ILE A 210 11.04 -5.13 22.27
C ILE A 210 11.45 -4.49 23.60
N LYS A 211 12.21 -5.20 24.45
CA LYS A 211 12.74 -4.63 25.70
C LYS A 211 13.66 -3.43 25.45
N GLN A 212 14.47 -3.48 24.41
CA GLN A 212 15.33 -2.37 24.02
C GLN A 212 14.50 -1.15 23.59
N LEU A 213 13.51 -1.32 22.73
CA LEU A 213 12.59 -0.26 22.32
C LEU A 213 11.88 0.37 23.52
N MET A 214 11.37 -0.43 24.46
CA MET A 214 10.72 0.09 25.67
C MET A 214 11.60 0.98 26.53
N ARG A 215 12.94 0.81 26.50
CA ARG A 215 13.90 1.59 27.28
C ARG A 215 14.52 2.76 26.53
N GLU A 216 14.76 2.57 25.23
CA GLU A 216 15.72 3.38 24.47
C GLU A 216 15.07 4.10 23.29
N TYR A 217 13.77 3.84 22.98
CA TYR A 217 13.12 4.54 21.89
C TYR A 217 12.99 6.05 22.23
N PRO A 218 13.58 6.94 21.40
CA PRO A 218 13.76 8.33 21.79
C PRO A 218 12.56 9.23 21.45
N LEU A 219 11.56 8.72 20.72
CA LEU A 219 10.44 9.50 20.21
C LEU A 219 9.11 9.07 20.86
N ASP A 220 8.15 9.97 20.87
CA ASP A 220 6.76 9.71 21.26
C ASP A 220 5.83 9.49 20.05
N TYR A 221 6.41 9.30 18.86
CA TYR A 221 5.71 9.13 17.60
C TYR A 221 6.38 8.10 16.69
N LEU A 222 5.63 7.64 15.68
CA LEU A 222 6.14 6.87 14.55
C LEU A 222 6.25 7.76 13.31
N GLU A 223 7.36 7.60 12.60
CA GLU A 223 7.60 8.26 11.31
C GLU A 223 7.15 7.35 10.17
N PHE A 224 6.59 7.95 9.14
CA PHE A 224 6.26 7.25 7.90
C PHE A 224 6.76 8.09 6.73
N GLU A 225 7.44 7.49 5.77
CA GLU A 225 7.76 8.13 4.49
C GLU A 225 6.98 7.45 3.38
N VAL A 226 6.22 8.24 2.61
CA VAL A 226 5.42 7.76 1.50
C VAL A 226 5.86 8.44 0.21
N LEU A 227 6.20 7.63 -0.79
CA LEU A 227 6.48 8.06 -2.14
C LEU A 227 5.20 7.97 -2.98
N PHE A 228 4.66 9.12 -3.37
CA PHE A 228 3.54 9.22 -4.30
C PHE A 228 4.07 9.36 -5.73
N VAL A 229 3.56 8.55 -6.62
CA VAL A 229 4.02 8.47 -8.01
C VAL A 229 2.82 8.61 -8.94
N LYS A 230 2.96 9.51 -9.93
CA LYS A 230 2.06 9.62 -11.08
C LYS A 230 2.85 9.24 -12.31
N ALA A 231 2.36 8.24 -13.07
CA ALA A 231 3.11 7.68 -14.18
C ALA A 231 2.24 7.40 -15.41
N LYS A 232 2.92 7.29 -16.54
CA LYS A 232 2.40 6.74 -17.81
C LYS A 232 3.41 5.73 -18.31
N LYS A 233 2.95 4.75 -19.09
CA LYS A 233 3.85 3.82 -19.77
C LYS A 233 4.85 4.61 -20.62
N ARG A 234 6.08 4.12 -20.62
CA ARG A 234 7.16 4.62 -21.49
C ARG A 234 6.96 4.22 -22.93
#